data_b0293ae8b16d82b0601b72c4d82e2143
#
_entry.id   b0293ae8b16d82b0601b72c4d82e2143
#
_cell.length_a   1.000
_cell.length_b   1.000
_cell.length_c   1.000
_cell.angle_alpha   90.00
_cell.angle_beta   90.00
_cell.angle_gamma   90.00
#
_symmetry.space_group_name_H-M   'P 1'
#
loop_
_entity.id
_entity.type
_entity.pdbx_description
1 polymer ?
#
loop_
_entity_poly.entity_id
_entity_poly.type
_entity_poly.pdbx_seq_one_letter_code
_entity_poly.pdbx_strand_id
1 'polypeptide(L)'
;NLKIGFAGRYENLDSGSTFDPKISARFQASDNLILRASMSTSYREASLFQLYSSAVSLQGIQDFDADGNAKGGTAFIRVAQNANENLKAEEADNINLGAVWSATDNLQVTLDYWAVDYTNVITIESAQGKVVVDPSQPDIKRTSDGTLFGITTNYFNAASVNTDGIDLEVVYDFPATSIGDISLSVDASHYLSYEIPLGGQKTDVVGLFNHDNFARSLPDTKANASLKWESGSHQASVTARHIAGYETTRAAPPAGYSNTIDSHLTWDAQYNYQLSMSSMDTQITLGVLNMTDEEPPLVWDAANFSYDSRQHDARGRMAYVRLKFAF
;
A
#
# COMPACT_ATOMS: atom_id res chain seq x y z
N ASN A 1 8.79 2.75 -34.79
CA ASN A 1 7.58 1.92 -34.93
C ASN A 1 6.56 2.32 -33.87
N LEU A 2 5.32 2.71 -34.30
CA LEU A 2 4.23 3.10 -33.40
C LEU A 2 3.14 2.04 -33.45
N LYS A 3 2.69 1.61 -32.25
CA LYS A 3 1.51 0.75 -32.07
C LYS A 3 0.50 1.52 -31.23
N ILE A 4 -0.77 1.56 -31.69
CA ILE A 4 -1.88 2.16 -30.95
C ILE A 4 -2.88 1.05 -30.68
N GLY A 5 -3.35 0.95 -29.45
CA GLY A 5 -4.36 0.00 -29.03
C GLY A 5 -5.60 0.72 -28.50
N PHE A 6 -6.77 0.17 -28.81
CA PHE A 6 -8.05 0.60 -28.29
C PHE A 6 -8.71 -0.60 -27.62
N ALA A 7 -9.27 -0.41 -26.45
CA ALA A 7 -10.08 -1.39 -25.74
C ALA A 7 -11.27 -0.70 -25.09
N GLY A 8 -12.32 -1.45 -24.80
CA GLY A 8 -13.47 -0.96 -24.04
C GLY A 8 -14.14 -2.14 -23.35
N ARG A 9 -14.59 -1.90 -22.12
CA ARG A 9 -15.37 -2.84 -21.33
C ARG A 9 -16.77 -2.25 -21.15
N TYR A 10 -17.79 -3.01 -21.51
CA TYR A 10 -19.18 -2.67 -21.23
C TYR A 10 -19.71 -3.63 -20.18
N GLU A 11 -20.30 -3.10 -19.14
CA GLU A 11 -20.97 -3.86 -18.09
C GLU A 11 -22.40 -3.37 -17.93
N ASN A 12 -23.31 -4.30 -17.71
CA ASN A 12 -24.70 -4.01 -17.39
C ASN A 12 -25.02 -4.64 -16.04
N LEU A 13 -25.23 -3.79 -15.06
CA LEU A 13 -25.39 -4.13 -13.66
C LEU A 13 -26.77 -3.68 -13.18
N ASP A 14 -27.23 -4.12 -12.02
CA ASP A 14 -28.54 -3.75 -11.47
C ASP A 14 -28.66 -2.24 -11.20
N SER A 15 -27.53 -1.58 -10.91
CA SER A 15 -27.44 -0.12 -10.68
C SER A 15 -27.39 0.71 -11.96
N GLY A 16 -27.13 0.08 -13.12
CA GLY A 16 -26.99 0.75 -14.40
C GLY A 16 -25.93 0.09 -15.30
N SER A 17 -25.67 0.73 -16.44
CA SER A 17 -24.62 0.27 -17.35
C SER A 17 -23.44 1.24 -17.37
N THR A 18 -22.24 0.70 -17.51
CA THR A 18 -21.01 1.47 -17.67
C THR A 18 -20.26 1.07 -18.93
N PHE A 19 -19.47 1.99 -19.44
CA PHE A 19 -18.52 1.74 -20.53
C PHE A 19 -17.17 2.36 -20.20
N ASP A 20 -16.15 1.50 -20.03
CA ASP A 20 -14.79 1.90 -19.63
C ASP A 20 -13.84 1.78 -20.82
N PRO A 21 -13.57 2.88 -21.54
CA PRO A 21 -12.60 2.90 -22.63
C PRO A 21 -11.16 2.90 -22.16
N LYS A 22 -10.28 2.37 -22.99
CA LYS A 22 -8.84 2.48 -22.87
C LYS A 22 -8.20 2.76 -24.22
N ILE A 23 -7.31 3.74 -24.25
CA ILE A 23 -6.39 3.99 -25.36
C ILE A 23 -4.96 3.77 -24.84
N SER A 24 -4.11 3.16 -25.67
CA SER A 24 -2.71 2.97 -25.37
C SER A 24 -1.84 3.19 -26.59
N ALA A 25 -0.64 3.67 -26.38
CA ALA A 25 0.37 3.85 -27.42
C ALA A 25 1.71 3.28 -26.96
N ARG A 26 2.42 2.62 -27.86
CA ARG A 26 3.80 2.15 -27.67
C ARG A 26 4.63 2.60 -28.87
N PHE A 27 5.63 3.41 -28.62
CA PHE A 27 6.50 3.96 -29.65
C PHE A 27 7.94 3.48 -29.43
N GLN A 28 8.47 2.77 -30.43
CA GLN A 28 9.89 2.42 -30.48
C GLN A 28 10.66 3.64 -30.99
N ALA A 29 11.21 4.43 -30.06
CA ALA A 29 11.92 5.67 -30.37
C ALA A 29 13.31 5.42 -30.96
N SER A 30 13.98 4.35 -30.50
CA SER A 30 15.24 3.82 -31.04
C SER A 30 15.31 2.31 -30.80
N ASP A 31 16.39 1.66 -31.20
CA ASP A 31 16.57 0.20 -30.98
C ASP A 31 16.56 -0.16 -29.48
N ASN A 32 16.97 0.78 -28.65
CA ASN A 32 17.12 0.59 -27.21
C ASN A 32 16.14 1.41 -26.34
N LEU A 33 15.19 2.18 -26.93
CA LEU A 33 14.26 3.00 -26.19
C LEU A 33 12.82 2.81 -26.66
N ILE A 34 11.96 2.43 -25.74
CA ILE A 34 10.52 2.32 -25.94
C ILE A 34 9.84 3.35 -25.04
N LEU A 35 8.95 4.13 -25.62
CA LEU A 35 8.03 5.00 -24.89
C LEU A 35 6.64 4.38 -24.91
N ARG A 36 5.93 4.48 -23.79
CA ARG A 36 4.56 3.98 -23.64
C ARG A 36 3.67 5.00 -22.95
N ALA A 37 2.41 5.05 -23.36
CA ALA A 37 1.39 5.89 -22.74
C ALA A 37 0.06 5.16 -22.76
N SER A 38 -0.76 5.37 -21.73
CA SER A 38 -2.14 4.91 -21.74
C SER A 38 -3.03 5.85 -20.94
N MET A 39 -4.30 5.94 -21.38
CA MET A 39 -5.41 6.54 -20.63
C MET A 39 -6.55 5.54 -20.60
N SER A 40 -7.22 5.43 -19.46
CA SER A 40 -8.38 4.56 -19.31
C SER A 40 -9.28 5.06 -18.19
N THR A 41 -10.57 4.75 -18.29
CA THR A 41 -11.48 4.86 -17.16
C THR A 41 -11.63 3.51 -16.47
N SER A 42 -12.10 3.52 -15.24
CA SER A 42 -12.52 2.33 -14.50
C SER A 42 -13.68 2.65 -13.59
N TYR A 43 -14.46 1.62 -13.28
CA TYR A 43 -15.70 1.70 -12.53
C TYR A 43 -15.76 0.58 -11.50
N ARG A 44 -16.25 0.88 -10.30
CA ARG A 44 -16.50 -0.11 -9.26
C ARG A 44 -17.78 0.19 -8.51
N GLU A 45 -18.70 -0.76 -8.51
CA GLU A 45 -19.91 -0.66 -7.66
C GLU A 45 -19.59 -0.86 -6.19
N ALA A 46 -20.47 -0.31 -5.35
CA ALA A 46 -20.50 -0.64 -3.94
C ALA A 46 -20.76 -2.15 -3.77
N SER A 47 -20.01 -2.80 -2.91
CA SER A 47 -20.26 -4.20 -2.58
C SER A 47 -21.58 -4.36 -1.83
N LEU A 48 -22.20 -5.54 -1.93
CA LEU A 48 -23.44 -5.86 -1.17
C LEU A 48 -23.23 -5.68 0.34
N PHE A 49 -22.02 -5.89 0.84
CA PHE A 49 -21.69 -5.64 2.23
C PHE A 49 -21.79 -4.14 2.57
N GLN A 50 -21.23 -3.27 1.72
CA GLN A 50 -21.27 -1.82 1.91
C GLN A 50 -22.69 -1.25 1.80
N LEU A 51 -23.54 -1.86 0.95
CA LEU A 51 -24.92 -1.42 0.73
C LEU A 51 -25.88 -1.91 1.82
N TYR A 52 -25.71 -3.16 2.32
CA TYR A 52 -26.78 -3.82 3.08
C TYR A 52 -26.34 -4.45 4.41
N SER A 53 -25.02 -4.51 4.70
CA SER A 53 -24.55 -5.19 5.90
C SER A 53 -24.01 -4.20 6.92
N SER A 54 -24.39 -4.39 8.19
CA SER A 54 -23.82 -3.67 9.31
C SER A 54 -22.91 -4.60 10.11
N ALA A 55 -21.82 -4.06 10.65
CA ALA A 55 -20.89 -4.79 11.48
C ALA A 55 -20.56 -4.01 12.75
N VAL A 56 -20.06 -4.71 13.77
CA VAL A 56 -19.53 -4.10 14.99
C VAL A 56 -18.10 -4.60 15.19
N SER A 57 -17.19 -3.68 15.35
CA SER A 57 -15.78 -3.97 15.66
C SER A 57 -15.38 -3.30 16.97
N LEU A 58 -14.29 -3.80 17.60
CA LEU A 58 -13.63 -3.10 18.69
C LEU A 58 -12.46 -2.32 18.10
N GLN A 59 -12.42 -1.02 18.37
CA GLN A 59 -11.32 -0.15 17.92
C GLN A 59 -10.74 0.61 19.12
N GLY A 60 -9.43 0.77 19.13
CA GLY A 60 -8.76 1.62 20.10
C GLY A 60 -9.05 3.09 19.79
N ILE A 61 -9.75 3.76 20.69
CA ILE A 61 -10.17 5.16 20.55
C ILE A 61 -9.63 5.97 21.72
N GLN A 62 -8.97 7.08 21.41
CA GLN A 62 -8.65 8.12 22.37
C GLN A 62 -9.85 9.05 22.51
N ASP A 63 -10.39 9.18 23.74
CA ASP A 63 -11.49 10.11 24.00
C ASP A 63 -10.95 11.54 24.21
N PHE A 64 -11.79 12.53 23.88
CA PHE A 64 -11.51 13.95 24.03
C PHE A 64 -12.69 14.68 24.70
N ASP A 65 -12.40 15.79 25.38
CA ASP A 65 -13.42 16.72 25.84
C ASP A 65 -13.78 17.77 24.74
N ALA A 66 -14.72 18.63 25.04
CA ALA A 66 -15.16 19.67 24.10
C ALA A 66 -14.07 20.74 23.80
N ASP A 67 -13.05 20.83 24.63
CA ASP A 67 -11.93 21.76 24.48
C ASP A 67 -10.76 21.11 23.70
N GLY A 68 -10.92 19.83 23.28
CA GLY A 68 -9.93 19.08 22.53
C GLY A 68 -8.83 18.43 23.39
N ASN A 69 -9.01 18.38 24.72
CA ASN A 69 -8.05 17.71 25.59
C ASN A 69 -8.34 16.20 25.68
N ALA A 70 -7.30 15.39 25.70
CA ALA A 70 -7.43 13.95 25.84
C ALA A 70 -8.01 13.57 27.22
N LYS A 71 -9.03 12.70 27.22
CA LYS A 71 -9.66 12.14 28.42
C LYS A 71 -9.16 10.73 28.66
N GLY A 72 -8.26 10.57 29.60
CA GLY A 72 -7.66 9.27 29.91
C GLY A 72 -6.76 8.74 28.78
N GLY A 73 -6.61 7.42 28.72
CA GLY A 73 -5.86 6.73 27.66
C GLY A 73 -6.77 6.16 26.56
N THR A 74 -6.18 5.61 25.53
CA THR A 74 -6.89 4.85 24.49
C THR A 74 -7.64 3.66 25.08
N ALA A 75 -8.93 3.55 24.77
CA ALA A 75 -9.79 2.46 25.21
C ALA A 75 -10.38 1.70 24.01
N PHE A 76 -10.66 0.41 24.20
CA PHE A 76 -11.37 -0.39 23.18
C PHE A 76 -12.85 -0.09 23.20
N ILE A 77 -13.31 0.61 22.16
CA ILE A 77 -14.69 1.07 22.00
C ILE A 77 -15.39 0.25 20.92
N ARG A 78 -16.67 -0.03 21.14
CA ARG A 78 -17.53 -0.64 20.11
C ARG A 78 -17.80 0.38 19.02
N VAL A 79 -17.38 0.07 17.80
CA VAL A 79 -17.67 0.87 16.61
C VAL A 79 -18.66 0.10 15.75
N ALA A 80 -19.89 0.63 15.67
CA ALA A 80 -20.90 0.14 14.75
C ALA A 80 -20.64 0.74 13.36
N GLN A 81 -20.50 -0.11 12.37
CA GLN A 81 -20.30 0.25 10.98
C GLN A 81 -21.60 -0.01 10.23
N ASN A 82 -22.31 1.03 9.83
CA ASN A 82 -23.57 0.91 9.12
C ASN A 82 -23.37 0.88 7.63
N ALA A 83 -24.14 0.03 6.97
CA ALA A 83 -24.34 0.03 5.53
C ALA A 83 -24.99 1.35 5.05
N ASN A 84 -24.85 1.64 3.75
CA ASN A 84 -25.49 2.77 3.11
C ASN A 84 -25.99 2.39 1.72
N GLU A 85 -27.30 2.28 1.57
CA GLU A 85 -27.96 1.92 0.31
C GLU A 85 -27.86 3.02 -0.76
N ASN A 86 -27.48 4.24 -0.37
CA ASN A 86 -27.39 5.40 -1.28
C ASN A 86 -25.96 5.60 -1.85
N LEU A 87 -25.07 4.63 -1.68
CA LEU A 87 -23.73 4.72 -2.25
C LEU A 87 -23.79 4.74 -3.77
N LYS A 88 -23.05 5.70 -4.34
CA LYS A 88 -22.78 5.75 -5.78
C LYS A 88 -21.56 4.88 -6.08
N ALA A 89 -21.49 4.40 -7.30
CA ALA A 89 -20.30 3.73 -7.78
C ALA A 89 -19.09 4.66 -7.78
N GLU A 90 -17.92 4.08 -7.61
CA GLU A 90 -16.65 4.76 -7.80
C GLU A 90 -16.28 4.77 -9.28
N GLU A 91 -15.72 5.87 -9.72
CA GLU A 91 -15.15 6.02 -11.05
C GLU A 91 -13.70 6.49 -10.91
N ALA A 92 -12.85 6.09 -11.84
CA ALA A 92 -11.48 6.58 -11.86
C ALA A 92 -10.99 6.81 -13.29
N ASP A 93 -10.30 7.93 -13.48
CA ASP A 93 -9.51 8.25 -14.65
C ASP A 93 -8.05 7.89 -14.38
N ASN A 94 -7.44 7.09 -15.25
CA ASN A 94 -6.10 6.59 -15.10
C ASN A 94 -5.22 7.08 -16.25
N ILE A 95 -4.04 7.60 -15.92
CA ILE A 95 -2.99 7.96 -16.88
C ILE A 95 -1.72 7.22 -16.49
N ASN A 96 -1.03 6.67 -17.51
CA ASN A 96 0.30 6.10 -17.33
C ASN A 96 1.19 6.55 -18.49
N LEU A 97 2.40 7.02 -18.17
CA LEU A 97 3.46 7.41 -19.09
C LEU A 97 4.73 6.69 -18.71
N GLY A 98 5.32 5.93 -19.61
CA GLY A 98 6.48 5.13 -19.28
C GLY A 98 7.56 5.11 -20.35
N ALA A 99 8.76 4.80 -19.92
CA ALA A 99 9.91 4.56 -20.75
C ALA A 99 10.62 3.27 -20.35
N VAL A 100 10.96 2.44 -21.33
CA VAL A 100 11.82 1.27 -21.14
C VAL A 100 13.09 1.51 -21.95
N TRP A 101 14.21 1.60 -21.27
CA TRP A 101 15.51 1.89 -21.85
C TRP A 101 16.50 0.76 -21.59
N SER A 102 16.89 0.07 -22.65
CA SER A 102 18.00 -0.87 -22.65
C SER A 102 19.30 -0.08 -22.87
N ALA A 103 19.86 0.47 -21.77
CA ALA A 103 21.04 1.36 -21.83
C ALA A 103 22.27 0.65 -22.37
N THR A 104 22.41 -0.64 -22.07
CA THR A 104 23.39 -1.58 -22.64
C THR A 104 22.71 -2.94 -22.82
N ASP A 105 23.42 -3.92 -23.37
CA ASP A 105 22.95 -5.31 -23.48
C ASP A 105 22.66 -5.93 -22.10
N ASN A 106 23.25 -5.37 -21.06
CA ASN A 106 23.18 -5.87 -19.68
C ASN A 106 22.37 -4.99 -18.72
N LEU A 107 21.95 -3.79 -19.13
CA LEU A 107 21.25 -2.84 -18.27
C LEU A 107 19.93 -2.40 -18.89
N GLN A 108 18.84 -2.71 -18.22
CA GLN A 108 17.52 -2.20 -18.53
C GLN A 108 17.00 -1.33 -17.40
N VAL A 109 16.44 -0.18 -17.74
CA VAL A 109 15.77 0.76 -16.83
C VAL A 109 14.35 0.98 -17.34
N THR A 110 13.38 0.80 -16.47
CA THR A 110 11.97 1.14 -16.70
C THR A 110 11.57 2.24 -15.74
N LEU A 111 10.97 3.30 -16.27
CA LEU A 111 10.43 4.41 -15.47
C LEU A 111 9.00 4.67 -15.92
N ASP A 112 8.08 4.66 -14.99
CA ASP A 112 6.66 4.95 -15.22
C ASP A 112 6.20 6.06 -14.28
N TYR A 113 5.55 7.07 -14.84
CA TYR A 113 4.69 8.00 -14.12
C TYR A 113 3.25 7.52 -14.25
N TRP A 114 2.52 7.50 -13.15
CA TRP A 114 1.11 7.16 -13.11
C TRP A 114 0.33 8.21 -12.32
N ALA A 115 -0.90 8.45 -12.75
CA ALA A 115 -1.85 9.31 -12.04
C ALA A 115 -3.24 8.67 -12.08
N VAL A 116 -3.96 8.80 -10.99
CA VAL A 116 -5.33 8.29 -10.83
C VAL A 116 -6.19 9.33 -10.14
N ASP A 117 -7.26 9.74 -10.81
CA ASP A 117 -8.28 10.62 -10.27
C ASP A 117 -9.52 9.80 -9.94
N TYR A 118 -9.77 9.57 -8.66
CA TYR A 118 -10.95 8.89 -8.19
C TYR A 118 -12.07 9.87 -7.86
N THR A 119 -13.28 9.52 -8.26
CA THR A 119 -14.51 10.21 -7.87
C THR A 119 -15.45 9.25 -7.15
N ASN A 120 -16.28 9.78 -6.26
CA ASN A 120 -17.23 9.01 -5.45
C ASN A 120 -16.58 7.87 -4.65
N VAL A 121 -15.35 8.03 -4.17
CA VAL A 121 -14.61 6.98 -3.42
C VAL A 121 -15.44 6.47 -2.26
N ILE A 122 -15.75 5.17 -2.25
CA ILE A 122 -16.52 4.54 -1.19
C ILE A 122 -15.59 4.23 -0.01
N THR A 123 -15.81 4.93 1.07
CA THR A 123 -15.04 4.77 2.31
C THR A 123 -15.96 4.77 3.51
N ILE A 124 -15.39 4.59 4.70
CA ILE A 124 -16.11 4.61 5.96
C ILE A 124 -15.58 5.75 6.84
N GLU A 125 -16.48 6.40 7.55
CA GLU A 125 -16.13 7.45 8.51
C GLU A 125 -15.09 6.94 9.52
N SER A 126 -14.14 7.80 9.89
CA SER A 126 -13.19 7.51 10.97
C SER A 126 -13.88 7.67 12.32
N ALA A 127 -13.94 6.58 13.10
CA ALA A 127 -14.48 6.65 14.46
C ALA A 127 -13.65 7.61 15.35
N GLN A 128 -12.31 7.57 15.21
CA GLN A 128 -11.44 8.51 15.92
C GLN A 128 -11.64 9.94 15.44
N GLY A 129 -11.74 10.14 14.12
CA GLY A 129 -11.98 11.46 13.53
C GLY A 129 -13.27 12.10 14.01
N LYS A 130 -14.35 11.32 14.18
CA LYS A 130 -15.60 11.83 14.77
C LYS A 130 -15.40 12.38 16.18
N VAL A 131 -14.65 11.68 17.03
CA VAL A 131 -14.37 12.12 18.42
C VAL A 131 -13.52 13.37 18.45
N VAL A 132 -12.56 13.49 17.53
CA VAL A 132 -11.68 14.67 17.43
C VAL A 132 -12.43 15.90 16.93
N VAL A 133 -13.31 15.73 15.93
CA VAL A 133 -14.05 16.86 15.33
C VAL A 133 -15.14 17.39 16.24
N ASP A 134 -15.95 16.50 16.83
CA ASP A 134 -17.01 16.87 17.78
C ASP A 134 -17.31 15.68 18.71
N PRO A 135 -16.74 15.66 19.93
CA PRO A 135 -16.96 14.58 20.88
C PRO A 135 -18.38 14.52 21.44
N SER A 136 -19.25 15.48 21.11
CA SER A 136 -20.65 15.57 21.58
C SER A 136 -21.68 15.14 20.54
N GLN A 137 -21.27 14.84 19.31
CA GLN A 137 -22.18 14.49 18.22
C GLN A 137 -23.02 13.21 18.54
N PRO A 138 -24.22 13.07 17.97
CA PRO A 138 -25.17 11.98 18.30
C PRO A 138 -24.64 10.56 18.03
N ASP A 139 -23.68 10.42 17.12
CA ASP A 139 -23.04 9.15 16.76
C ASP A 139 -22.08 8.66 17.85
N ILE A 140 -21.68 9.53 18.79
CA ILE A 140 -20.81 9.20 19.90
C ILE A 140 -21.68 8.92 21.14
N LYS A 141 -21.67 7.65 21.56
CA LYS A 141 -22.51 7.16 22.65
C LYS A 141 -21.75 7.15 23.96
N ARG A 142 -22.31 7.85 24.96
CA ARG A 142 -21.75 7.97 26.29
C ARG A 142 -22.74 7.45 27.33
N THR A 143 -22.21 6.94 28.43
CA THR A 143 -22.96 6.61 29.64
C THR A 143 -23.40 7.91 30.37
N SER A 144 -24.25 7.78 31.37
CA SER A 144 -24.73 8.94 32.15
C SER A 144 -23.63 9.70 32.88
N ASP A 145 -22.50 9.06 33.17
CA ASP A 145 -21.29 9.67 33.76
C ASP A 145 -20.32 10.25 32.69
N GLY A 146 -20.70 10.21 31.40
CA GLY A 146 -19.95 10.76 30.30
C GLY A 146 -18.86 9.86 29.73
N THR A 147 -18.76 8.58 30.15
CA THR A 147 -17.80 7.63 29.65
C THR A 147 -18.17 7.19 28.21
N LEU A 148 -17.23 7.24 27.30
CA LEU A 148 -17.38 6.78 25.93
C LEU A 148 -17.53 5.25 25.90
N PHE A 149 -18.61 4.71 25.26
CA PHE A 149 -18.80 3.27 25.14
C PHE A 149 -19.14 2.78 23.74
N GLY A 150 -19.51 3.67 22.81
CA GLY A 150 -19.86 3.30 21.44
C GLY A 150 -19.77 4.46 20.48
N ILE A 151 -19.47 4.15 19.21
CA ILE A 151 -19.43 5.10 18.10
C ILE A 151 -20.12 4.46 16.91
N THR A 152 -20.91 5.25 16.18
CA THR A 152 -21.51 4.82 14.92
C THR A 152 -20.78 5.48 13.76
N THR A 153 -20.40 4.69 12.76
CA THR A 153 -19.77 5.13 11.51
C THR A 153 -20.58 4.61 10.32
N ASN A 154 -20.61 5.36 9.23
CA ASN A 154 -21.38 5.04 8.05
C ASN A 154 -20.45 4.97 6.85
N TYR A 155 -20.77 4.10 5.86
CA TYR A 155 -20.17 4.18 4.54
C TYR A 155 -20.68 5.43 3.83
N PHE A 156 -19.79 6.10 3.09
CA PHE A 156 -20.12 7.28 2.29
C PHE A 156 -19.23 7.37 1.06
N ASN A 157 -19.64 8.17 0.08
CA ASN A 157 -18.80 8.52 -1.05
C ASN A 157 -18.00 9.78 -0.70
N ALA A 158 -16.68 9.68 -0.63
CA ALA A 158 -15.78 10.85 -0.59
C ALA A 158 -15.84 11.58 -1.95
N ALA A 159 -15.65 12.89 -1.94
CA ALA A 159 -15.83 13.72 -3.14
C ALA A 159 -14.84 13.36 -4.25
N SER A 160 -13.56 13.31 -3.94
CA SER A 160 -12.49 12.88 -4.86
C SER A 160 -11.23 12.52 -4.10
N VAL A 161 -10.43 11.65 -4.69
CA VAL A 161 -9.06 11.36 -4.27
C VAL A 161 -8.19 11.44 -5.51
N ASN A 162 -7.14 12.26 -5.49
CA ASN A 162 -6.19 12.39 -6.57
C ASN A 162 -4.86 11.84 -6.09
N THR A 163 -4.24 10.96 -6.86
CA THR A 163 -2.95 10.40 -6.50
C THR A 163 -2.08 10.22 -7.73
N ASP A 164 -0.80 10.49 -7.58
CA ASP A 164 0.19 10.25 -8.61
C ASP A 164 1.51 9.81 -8.02
N GLY A 165 2.32 9.19 -8.87
CA GLY A 165 3.60 8.65 -8.42
C GLY A 165 4.48 8.20 -9.58
N ILE A 166 5.65 7.70 -9.19
CA ILE A 166 6.68 7.20 -10.09
C ILE A 166 7.07 5.79 -9.64
N ASP A 167 7.13 4.87 -10.61
CA ASP A 167 7.69 3.55 -10.44
C ASP A 167 9.01 3.43 -11.23
N LEU A 168 10.03 2.91 -10.58
CA LEU A 168 11.34 2.64 -11.14
C LEU A 168 11.64 1.15 -11.05
N GLU A 169 12.05 0.56 -12.17
CA GLU A 169 12.64 -0.79 -12.21
C GLU A 169 14.00 -0.72 -12.90
N VAL A 170 15.01 -1.31 -12.28
CA VAL A 170 16.36 -1.46 -12.85
C VAL A 170 16.75 -2.92 -12.80
N VAL A 171 17.15 -3.47 -13.93
CA VAL A 171 17.72 -4.82 -14.04
C VAL A 171 19.10 -4.71 -14.65
N TYR A 172 20.10 -5.26 -13.95
CA TYR A 172 21.47 -5.32 -14.43
C TYR A 172 22.02 -6.75 -14.34
N ASP A 173 22.33 -7.32 -15.48
CA ASP A 173 23.01 -8.60 -15.57
C ASP A 173 24.51 -8.36 -15.65
N PHE A 174 25.26 -8.80 -14.65
CA PHE A 174 26.71 -8.66 -14.66
C PHE A 174 27.32 -9.49 -15.80
N PRO A 175 28.41 -9.03 -16.42
CA PRO A 175 29.14 -9.87 -17.37
C PRO A 175 29.46 -11.24 -16.78
N ALA A 176 29.37 -12.29 -17.59
CA ALA A 176 29.61 -13.66 -17.16
C ALA A 176 30.92 -13.79 -16.37
N THR A 177 30.86 -14.46 -15.22
CA THR A 177 31.98 -14.64 -14.32
C THR A 177 32.35 -16.12 -14.20
N SER A 178 33.57 -16.41 -13.74
CA SER A 178 33.99 -17.81 -13.47
C SER A 178 33.24 -18.46 -12.29
N ILE A 179 32.54 -17.67 -11.47
CA ILE A 179 31.77 -18.15 -10.34
C ILE A 179 30.29 -18.33 -10.65
N GLY A 180 29.85 -17.98 -11.85
CA GLY A 180 28.45 -18.06 -12.29
C GLY A 180 27.87 -16.72 -12.74
N ASP A 181 26.57 -16.70 -12.96
CA ASP A 181 25.81 -15.53 -13.39
C ASP A 181 25.30 -14.75 -12.19
N ILE A 182 25.45 -13.44 -12.26
CA ILE A 182 25.02 -12.50 -11.21
C ILE A 182 24.07 -11.49 -11.83
N SER A 183 22.94 -11.22 -11.18
CA SER A 183 22.00 -10.16 -11.58
C SER A 183 21.57 -9.33 -10.38
N LEU A 184 21.38 -8.03 -10.63
CA LEU A 184 20.81 -7.06 -9.67
C LEU A 184 19.49 -6.58 -10.22
N SER A 185 18.44 -6.64 -9.38
CA SER A 185 17.17 -5.97 -9.65
C SER A 185 16.85 -4.98 -8.56
N VAL A 186 16.35 -3.81 -8.94
CA VAL A 186 15.84 -2.78 -8.02
C VAL A 186 14.48 -2.37 -8.49
N ASP A 187 13.50 -2.42 -7.61
CA ASP A 187 12.14 -1.87 -7.82
C ASP A 187 11.87 -0.83 -6.75
N ALA A 188 11.33 0.32 -7.14
CA ALA A 188 10.94 1.37 -6.23
C ALA A 188 9.66 2.04 -6.70
N SER A 189 8.76 2.34 -5.75
CA SER A 189 7.59 3.17 -5.97
C SER A 189 7.67 4.39 -5.07
N HIS A 190 7.39 5.55 -5.63
CA HIS A 190 7.38 6.83 -4.90
C HIS A 190 6.09 7.57 -5.22
N TYR A 191 5.30 7.88 -4.17
CA TYR A 191 4.15 8.75 -4.28
C TYR A 191 4.62 10.20 -4.37
N LEU A 192 4.16 10.91 -5.40
CA LEU A 192 4.35 12.36 -5.52
C LEU A 192 3.25 13.12 -4.79
N SER A 193 2.01 12.61 -4.86
CA SER A 193 0.89 13.14 -4.11
C SER A 193 -0.17 12.07 -3.81
N TYR A 194 -0.92 12.26 -2.73
CA TYR A 194 -2.18 11.59 -2.43
C TYR A 194 -3.10 12.59 -1.76
N GLU A 195 -3.94 13.25 -2.54
CA GLU A 195 -4.81 14.32 -2.07
C GLU A 195 -6.20 13.80 -1.71
N ILE A 196 -6.64 14.10 -0.49
CA ILE A 196 -7.98 13.78 0.01
C ILE A 196 -8.72 15.05 0.44
N PRO A 197 -10.08 15.04 0.44
CA PRO A 197 -10.86 16.15 0.96
C PRO A 197 -10.83 16.15 2.50
N LEU A 198 -10.17 17.14 3.10
CA LEU A 198 -10.18 17.40 4.53
C LEU A 198 -10.64 18.83 4.80
N GLY A 199 -11.63 19.02 5.66
CA GLY A 199 -12.14 20.37 6.01
C GLY A 199 -12.61 21.22 4.83
N GLY A 200 -13.05 20.57 3.73
CA GLY A 200 -13.49 21.24 2.50
C GLY A 200 -12.36 21.66 1.56
N GLN A 201 -11.12 21.30 1.83
CA GLN A 201 -9.95 21.53 0.98
C GLN A 201 -9.28 20.22 0.60
N LYS A 202 -8.61 20.20 -0.56
CA LYS A 202 -7.73 19.10 -0.94
C LYS A 202 -6.45 19.19 -0.11
N THR A 203 -6.09 18.12 0.53
CA THR A 203 -4.91 18.02 1.41
C THR A 203 -4.09 16.82 0.99
N ASP A 204 -2.83 17.04 0.69
CA ASP A 204 -1.88 15.96 0.46
C ASP A 204 -1.54 15.27 1.78
N VAL A 205 -1.60 13.94 1.78
CA VAL A 205 -1.43 13.09 2.96
C VAL A 205 -0.33 12.04 2.78
N VAL A 206 0.54 12.21 1.78
CA VAL A 206 1.74 11.39 1.59
C VAL A 206 2.74 11.65 2.72
N GLY A 207 3.49 10.62 3.10
CA GLY A 207 4.44 10.70 4.21
C GLY A 207 3.79 10.75 5.60
N LEU A 208 2.49 10.42 5.69
CA LEU A 208 1.75 10.51 6.95
C LEU A 208 1.17 9.16 7.40
N PHE A 209 1.17 8.95 8.72
CA PHE A 209 0.29 8.00 9.40
C PHE A 209 -1.03 8.71 9.70
N ASN A 210 -1.96 8.60 8.76
CA ASN A 210 -3.24 9.29 8.76
C ASN A 210 -4.22 8.64 9.75
N HIS A 211 -4.05 8.94 11.02
CA HIS A 211 -4.78 8.29 12.11
C HIS A 211 -6.27 8.62 12.07
N ASP A 212 -6.63 9.87 11.78
CA ASP A 212 -7.96 10.43 11.96
C ASP A 212 -8.75 10.55 10.64
N ASN A 213 -8.20 10.06 9.52
CA ASN A 213 -8.87 10.07 8.23
C ASN A 213 -8.80 8.69 7.53
N PHE A 214 -9.40 8.59 6.35
CA PHE A 214 -9.53 7.31 5.65
C PHE A 214 -8.29 6.91 4.82
N ALA A 215 -7.32 7.82 4.62
CA ALA A 215 -6.15 7.57 3.76
C ALA A 215 -5.20 6.51 4.35
N ARG A 216 -5.19 6.35 5.68
CA ARG A 216 -4.36 5.38 6.38
C ARG A 216 -2.88 5.78 6.36
N SER A 217 -1.97 4.83 6.47
CA SER A 217 -0.54 5.08 6.45
C SER A 217 0.00 5.06 5.02
N LEU A 218 0.69 6.12 4.63
CA LEU A 218 1.22 6.35 3.29
C LEU A 218 2.70 6.77 3.34
N PRO A 219 3.64 5.86 3.63
CA PRO A 219 5.05 6.15 3.38
C PRO A 219 5.25 6.55 1.93
N ASP A 220 6.02 7.60 1.67
CA ASP A 220 6.20 8.14 0.32
C ASP A 220 6.96 7.19 -0.61
N THR A 221 7.90 6.41 -0.07
CA THR A 221 8.76 5.54 -0.87
C THR A 221 8.83 4.12 -0.30
N LYS A 222 8.69 3.14 -1.18
CA LYS A 222 9.01 1.74 -0.92
C LYS A 222 9.94 1.23 -2.01
N ALA A 223 10.97 0.48 -1.61
CA ALA A 223 11.92 -0.07 -2.55
C ALA A 223 12.38 -1.48 -2.15
N ASN A 224 12.69 -2.29 -3.15
CA ASN A 224 13.35 -3.57 -2.98
C ASN A 224 14.61 -3.59 -3.88
N ALA A 225 15.68 -4.17 -3.37
CA ALA A 225 16.87 -4.45 -4.16
C ALA A 225 17.28 -5.91 -3.94
N SER A 226 17.42 -6.67 -5.02
CA SER A 226 17.72 -8.10 -4.97
C SER A 226 18.95 -8.42 -5.81
N LEU A 227 19.98 -8.95 -5.16
CA LEU A 227 21.15 -9.53 -5.82
C LEU A 227 20.96 -11.04 -5.90
N LYS A 228 21.01 -11.60 -7.11
CA LYS A 228 20.91 -13.02 -7.38
C LYS A 228 22.22 -13.54 -7.94
N TRP A 229 22.56 -14.77 -7.60
CA TRP A 229 23.67 -15.53 -8.13
C TRP A 229 23.20 -16.92 -8.51
N GLU A 230 23.65 -17.39 -9.69
CA GLU A 230 23.34 -18.72 -10.21
C GLU A 230 24.60 -19.39 -10.75
N SER A 231 24.83 -20.64 -10.38
CA SER A 231 25.94 -21.46 -10.91
C SER A 231 25.58 -22.94 -10.88
N GLY A 232 25.32 -23.51 -12.06
CA GLY A 232 24.90 -24.90 -12.20
C GLY A 232 23.61 -25.20 -11.42
N SER A 233 23.69 -26.07 -10.42
CA SER A 233 22.55 -26.44 -9.56
C SER A 233 22.34 -25.50 -8.38
N HIS A 234 23.14 -24.47 -8.24
CA HIS A 234 23.14 -23.56 -7.10
C HIS A 234 22.55 -22.19 -7.47
N GLN A 235 21.68 -21.68 -6.61
CA GLN A 235 21.15 -20.33 -6.73
C GLN A 235 21.14 -19.70 -5.33
N ALA A 236 21.58 -18.45 -5.22
CA ALA A 236 21.49 -17.67 -4.00
C ALA A 236 20.89 -16.29 -4.29
N SER A 237 20.19 -15.73 -3.33
CA SER A 237 19.71 -14.35 -3.41
C SER A 237 19.76 -13.67 -2.06
N VAL A 238 20.02 -12.37 -2.10
CA VAL A 238 19.88 -11.46 -0.96
C VAL A 238 19.01 -10.32 -1.40
N THR A 239 17.97 -10.02 -0.63
CA THR A 239 17.01 -8.95 -0.92
C THR A 239 16.94 -7.97 0.23
N ALA A 240 17.20 -6.69 -0.04
CA ALA A 240 16.92 -5.56 0.85
C ALA A 240 15.50 -5.05 0.58
N ARG A 241 14.74 -4.77 1.64
CA ARG A 241 13.40 -4.16 1.58
C ARG A 241 13.40 -2.88 2.38
N HIS A 242 13.06 -1.79 1.76
CA HIS A 242 13.04 -0.46 2.37
C HIS A 242 11.64 0.13 2.35
N ILE A 243 11.24 0.71 3.48
CA ILE A 243 10.06 1.56 3.63
C ILE A 243 10.58 2.88 4.19
N ALA A 244 10.28 4.00 3.52
CA ALA A 244 10.68 5.33 3.98
C ALA A 244 10.01 5.68 5.30
N GLY A 245 10.64 6.56 6.07
CA GLY A 245 10.06 7.12 7.28
C GLY A 245 8.87 8.04 6.97
N TYR A 246 7.98 8.21 7.93
CA TYR A 246 6.79 9.06 7.82
C TYR A 246 6.43 9.64 9.19
N GLU A 247 5.39 10.47 9.27
CA GLU A 247 5.03 11.14 10.53
C GLU A 247 3.58 10.83 10.92
N THR A 248 3.31 10.73 12.22
CA THR A 248 1.92 10.66 12.70
C THR A 248 1.24 12.02 12.62
N THR A 249 -0.04 12.02 12.25
CA THR A 249 -0.86 13.24 12.19
C THR A 249 -1.35 13.70 13.55
N ARG A 250 -1.05 12.97 14.62
CA ARG A 250 -1.46 13.35 15.96
C ARG A 250 -0.65 14.51 16.54
N ALA A 251 -1.29 15.23 17.45
CA ALA A 251 -0.68 16.30 18.21
C ALA A 251 0.53 15.83 19.05
N ALA A 252 1.18 16.74 19.75
CA ALA A 252 2.44 16.54 20.49
C ALA A 252 2.55 15.17 21.20
N PRO A 253 3.61 14.42 20.98
CA PRO A 253 3.82 13.14 21.61
C PRO A 253 4.07 13.29 23.12
N PRO A 254 3.83 12.25 23.92
CA PRO A 254 4.26 12.20 25.31
C PRO A 254 5.78 12.36 25.44
N ALA A 255 6.24 12.75 26.63
CA ALA A 255 7.68 12.90 26.88
C ALA A 255 8.43 11.57 26.58
N GLY A 256 9.48 11.67 25.79
CA GLY A 256 10.29 10.52 25.34
C GLY A 256 9.84 9.83 24.06
N TYR A 257 8.76 10.29 23.43
CA TYR A 257 8.28 9.79 22.15
C TYR A 257 8.42 10.85 21.05
N SER A 258 8.37 10.42 19.81
CA SER A 258 8.41 11.28 18.61
C SER A 258 7.18 11.04 17.73
N ASN A 259 6.78 12.05 16.97
CA ASN A 259 5.82 11.87 15.87
C ASN A 259 6.47 11.26 14.63
N THR A 260 7.79 11.30 14.53
CA THR A 260 8.54 10.68 13.43
C THR A 260 8.53 9.17 13.59
N ILE A 261 8.15 8.48 12.55
CA ILE A 261 8.23 7.03 12.38
C ILE A 261 9.41 6.78 11.47
N ASP A 262 10.45 6.15 12.01
CA ASP A 262 11.71 5.94 11.30
C ASP A 262 11.53 5.05 10.06
N SER A 263 12.45 5.16 9.10
CA SER A 263 12.52 4.25 7.98
C SER A 263 12.84 2.82 8.44
N HIS A 264 12.35 1.84 7.69
CA HIS A 264 12.54 0.42 8.01
C HIS A 264 13.25 -0.29 6.88
N LEU A 265 14.36 -0.96 7.19
CA LEU A 265 15.17 -1.72 6.24
C LEU A 265 15.39 -3.15 6.75
N THR A 266 14.83 -4.12 6.04
CA THR A 266 15.03 -5.54 6.34
C THR A 266 15.80 -6.25 5.22
N TRP A 267 16.49 -7.32 5.57
CA TRP A 267 17.27 -8.13 4.64
C TRP A 267 16.80 -9.59 4.68
N ASP A 268 16.52 -10.14 3.51
CA ASP A 268 16.20 -11.56 3.33
C ASP A 268 17.34 -12.26 2.59
N ALA A 269 17.60 -13.50 2.91
CA ALA A 269 18.53 -14.34 2.18
C ALA A 269 17.91 -15.69 1.86
N GLN A 270 18.17 -16.20 0.66
CA GLN A 270 17.70 -17.51 0.22
C GLN A 270 18.79 -18.22 -0.57
N TYR A 271 18.88 -19.53 -0.37
CA TYR A 271 19.71 -20.43 -1.16
C TYR A 271 18.87 -21.61 -1.64
N ASN A 272 19.00 -21.92 -2.94
CA ASN A 272 18.34 -23.04 -3.59
C ASN A 272 19.41 -24.00 -4.13
N TYR A 273 19.16 -25.28 -3.96
CA TYR A 273 19.93 -26.35 -4.58
C TYR A 273 18.99 -27.25 -5.41
N GLN A 274 19.31 -27.37 -6.71
CA GLN A 274 18.57 -28.23 -7.64
C GLN A 274 19.28 -29.58 -7.75
N LEU A 275 18.58 -30.64 -7.35
CA LEU A 275 19.05 -32.01 -7.48
C LEU A 275 18.20 -32.73 -8.55
N SER A 276 18.79 -32.97 -9.72
CA SER A 276 18.14 -33.71 -10.81
C SER A 276 18.49 -35.19 -10.72
N MET A 277 17.48 -36.03 -10.53
CA MET A 277 17.58 -37.49 -10.57
C MET A 277 16.79 -38.02 -11.78
N SER A 278 17.12 -39.21 -12.24
CA SER A 278 16.57 -39.78 -13.49
C SER A 278 15.03 -39.78 -13.61
N SER A 279 14.30 -39.76 -12.51
CA SER A 279 12.84 -39.78 -12.49
C SER A 279 12.20 -38.72 -11.61
N MET A 280 12.98 -37.85 -11.00
CA MET A 280 12.46 -36.84 -10.07
C MET A 280 13.43 -35.66 -9.94
N ASP A 281 12.94 -34.47 -10.16
CA ASP A 281 13.65 -33.24 -9.86
C ASP A 281 13.30 -32.76 -8.44
N THR A 282 14.31 -32.51 -7.65
CA THR A 282 14.15 -32.04 -6.26
C THR A 282 14.82 -30.69 -6.08
N GLN A 283 14.09 -29.71 -5.59
CA GLN A 283 14.65 -28.42 -5.17
C GLN A 283 14.61 -28.31 -3.64
N ILE A 284 15.76 -28.02 -3.06
CA ILE A 284 15.92 -27.72 -1.63
C ILE A 284 16.15 -26.23 -1.50
N THR A 285 15.29 -25.56 -0.74
CA THR A 285 15.42 -24.14 -0.43
C THR A 285 15.68 -23.94 1.05
N LEU A 286 16.72 -23.19 1.37
CA LEU A 286 17.00 -22.67 2.71
C LEU A 286 16.81 -21.17 2.66
N GLY A 287 16.07 -20.59 3.59
CA GLY A 287 15.86 -19.14 3.59
C GLY A 287 15.79 -18.55 5.00
N VAL A 288 16.12 -17.29 5.08
CA VAL A 288 15.99 -16.44 6.28
C VAL A 288 15.34 -15.14 5.85
N LEU A 289 14.19 -14.83 6.43
CA LEU A 289 13.54 -13.53 6.32
C LEU A 289 13.99 -12.65 7.49
N ASN A 290 14.13 -11.37 7.22
CA ASN A 290 14.62 -10.39 8.19
C ASN A 290 15.88 -10.88 8.93
N MET A 291 16.94 -11.19 8.19
CA MET A 291 18.15 -11.83 8.75
C MET A 291 18.87 -10.98 9.81
N THR A 292 18.67 -9.66 9.79
CA THR A 292 19.19 -8.71 10.78
C THR A 292 18.37 -8.61 12.05
N ASP A 293 17.17 -9.22 12.08
CA ASP A 293 16.21 -9.17 13.19
C ASP A 293 15.75 -7.73 13.51
N GLU A 294 15.55 -6.94 12.47
CA GLU A 294 15.13 -5.54 12.59
C GLU A 294 13.71 -5.45 13.11
N GLU A 295 13.49 -4.69 14.16
CA GLU A 295 12.15 -4.46 14.72
C GLU A 295 11.41 -3.36 13.95
N PRO A 296 10.06 -3.43 13.84
CA PRO A 296 9.28 -2.33 13.29
C PRO A 296 9.50 -1.03 14.06
N PRO A 297 9.53 0.13 13.35
CA PRO A 297 9.64 1.42 14.02
C PRO A 297 8.47 1.67 14.97
N LEU A 298 8.77 2.33 16.08
CA LEU A 298 7.78 2.64 17.11
C LEU A 298 6.79 3.71 16.62
N VAL A 299 5.51 3.41 16.79
CA VAL A 299 4.40 4.37 16.60
C VAL A 299 3.69 4.52 17.94
N TRP A 300 3.95 5.61 18.64
CA TRP A 300 3.49 5.79 20.04
C TRP A 300 1.96 5.82 20.19
N ASP A 301 1.24 6.23 19.17
CA ASP A 301 -0.22 6.34 19.12
C ASP A 301 -0.91 5.21 18.35
N ALA A 302 -0.18 4.18 17.92
CA ALA A 302 -0.79 3.00 17.33
C ALA A 302 -1.59 2.22 18.39
N ALA A 303 -2.87 1.99 18.11
CA ALA A 303 -3.85 1.55 19.10
C ALA A 303 -3.55 0.19 19.77
N ASN A 304 -2.83 -0.72 19.10
CA ASN A 304 -2.76 -2.11 19.57
C ASN A 304 -1.34 -2.64 19.76
N PHE A 305 -0.38 -2.18 18.97
CA PHE A 305 0.90 -2.88 18.84
C PHE A 305 2.12 -1.96 18.99
N SER A 306 1.93 -0.66 19.17
CA SER A 306 3.00 0.34 19.20
C SER A 306 3.85 0.37 17.89
N TYR A 307 3.31 -0.15 16.79
CA TYR A 307 3.87 -0.07 15.45
C TYR A 307 2.74 -0.08 14.39
N ASP A 308 3.04 0.34 13.17
CA ASP A 308 2.08 0.30 12.07
C ASP A 308 2.02 -1.09 11.41
N SER A 309 1.06 -1.90 11.82
CA SER A 309 0.86 -3.26 11.32
C SER A 309 0.38 -3.34 9.86
N ARG A 310 0.06 -2.21 9.21
CA ARG A 310 -0.28 -2.16 7.77
C ARG A 310 0.96 -2.09 6.89
N GLN A 311 2.06 -1.57 7.44
CA GLN A 311 3.31 -1.36 6.71
C GLN A 311 4.40 -2.35 7.12
N HIS A 312 4.42 -2.79 8.36
CA HIS A 312 5.53 -3.53 8.95
C HIS A 312 5.09 -4.89 9.50
N ASP A 313 6.01 -5.86 9.45
CA ASP A 313 5.84 -7.21 9.98
C ASP A 313 6.68 -7.38 11.27
N ALA A 314 6.01 -7.62 12.38
CA ALA A 314 6.65 -7.75 13.69
C ALA A 314 7.18 -9.17 14.01
N ARG A 315 7.12 -10.11 13.08
CA ARG A 315 7.57 -11.50 13.34
C ARG A 315 9.07 -11.64 13.58
N GLY A 316 9.86 -10.60 13.25
CA GLY A 316 11.32 -10.65 13.38
C GLY A 316 11.96 -11.65 12.41
N ARG A 317 13.15 -12.15 12.76
CA ARG A 317 13.89 -13.10 11.94
C ARG A 317 13.23 -14.48 11.91
N MET A 318 13.01 -15.00 10.70
CA MET A 318 12.37 -16.30 10.48
C MET A 318 13.18 -17.13 9.48
N ALA A 319 13.70 -18.29 9.94
CA ALA A 319 14.34 -19.26 9.07
C ALA A 319 13.34 -20.31 8.60
N TYR A 320 13.49 -20.77 7.35
CA TYR A 320 12.65 -21.81 6.78
C TYR A 320 13.41 -22.76 5.85
N VAL A 321 12.87 -23.95 5.70
CA VAL A 321 13.29 -24.95 4.72
C VAL A 321 12.09 -25.32 3.86
N ARG A 322 12.28 -25.37 2.53
CA ARG A 322 11.26 -25.83 1.58
C ARG A 322 11.82 -26.94 0.71
N LEU A 323 11.05 -28.00 0.54
CA LEU A 323 11.34 -29.08 -0.41
C LEU A 323 10.27 -29.09 -1.49
N LYS A 324 10.70 -29.10 -2.75
CA LYS A 324 9.83 -29.20 -3.92
C LYS A 324 10.25 -30.40 -4.74
N PHE A 325 9.31 -31.29 -5.02
CA PHE A 325 9.51 -32.48 -5.86
C PHE A 325 8.68 -32.34 -7.12
N ALA A 326 9.28 -32.63 -8.27
CA ALA A 326 8.62 -32.76 -9.58
C ALA A 326 8.86 -34.16 -10.13
N PHE A 327 7.76 -34.87 -10.45
CA PHE A 327 7.76 -36.24 -10.94
C PHE A 327 7.43 -36.31 -12.42
#